data_8d3ada4540ff40901cf57e7a660b296c
#
_entry.id   8d3ada4540ff40901cf57e7a660b296c
#
_cell.length_a   1.000
_cell.length_b   1.000
_cell.length_c   1.000
_cell.angle_alpha   90.00
_cell.angle_beta   90.00
_cell.angle_gamma   90.00
#
_symmetry.space_group_name_H-M   'P 1'
#
loop_
_entity.id
_entity.type
_entity.pdbx_description
1 polymer ?
#
loop_
_entity_poly.entity_id
_entity_poly.type
_entity_poly.pdbx_seq_one_letter_code
_entity_poly.pdbx_strand_id
1 'polypeptide(L)'
;MPTLDSLVCPKCHGPLTAHAGRELRCTRDGVRYPVVDGIPSFIIPGPDPVALPGCALSLVLPALNEGENLDRVLPELKQALVALGPTYEIIVVDGGSRDGTQEIVRKHGARLVSQKLPGFGGAYRAGFEQARGEYVITLDADGSHDPKFLKDLWAARRDGDVVIASRYVQGGAAEMPATRRVMSRILNTTFGRGLSLPVHDLSSGYRLYRSAILRELELKATDFDVLEEILIRVLAAGYRVHEVPFRYRARVSGRSHARLVRFAISYLRTFVAMWRLRNSIASSDYDGRAYDSVIPLQRYWQRGRYRAITQLASGSHDVLDVGCGSSRIIGAIPGMIGLDIQLHKLRYARRYGNALVHGSIFELPFANGSFDCVICSEVVEHIPALEKPFDELARVLKTGGRLILGTPDYDRWRWRALEWLYGRLSPGGYADEHITHYTRANLGPYLQGKGFAIEGVEYVGGSEMIFSLKKLGPMVSPVSARSVQTAHRADRAAPAA
;
A
#
# COMPACT_ATOMS: atom_id res chain seq x y z
N MET A 1 8.87 17.69 -0.49
CA MET A 1 7.89 17.82 -1.58
C MET A 1 8.67 18.11 -2.83
N PRO A 2 8.31 17.55 -4.01
CA PRO A 2 8.87 18.04 -5.27
C PRO A 2 8.70 19.55 -5.23
N THR A 3 9.69 20.28 -5.68
CA THR A 3 9.53 21.71 -5.83
C THR A 3 8.30 21.88 -6.71
N LEU A 4 7.28 22.60 -6.23
CA LEU A 4 6.02 22.84 -6.95
C LEU A 4 6.28 23.41 -8.36
N ASP A 5 7.47 23.97 -8.57
CA ASP A 5 7.93 24.62 -9.79
C ASP A 5 8.03 23.67 -11.01
N SER A 6 8.21 22.36 -10.79
CA SER A 6 8.25 21.37 -11.89
C SER A 6 6.88 20.76 -12.23
N LEU A 7 5.86 20.91 -11.34
CA LEU A 7 4.54 20.35 -11.53
C LEU A 7 3.64 21.29 -12.33
N VAL A 8 2.95 20.72 -13.31
CA VAL A 8 1.92 21.42 -14.11
C VAL A 8 0.63 20.60 -14.17
N CYS A 9 -0.45 21.24 -14.52
CA CYS A 9 -1.70 20.54 -14.81
C CYS A 9 -1.50 19.57 -15.99
N PRO A 10 -1.76 18.25 -15.85
CA PRO A 10 -1.55 17.32 -16.95
C PRO A 10 -2.50 17.54 -18.14
N LYS A 11 -3.64 18.21 -17.92
CA LYS A 11 -4.63 18.49 -18.98
C LYS A 11 -4.28 19.69 -19.85
N CYS A 12 -3.89 20.80 -19.22
CA CYS A 12 -3.69 22.07 -19.93
C CYS A 12 -2.27 22.63 -19.81
N HIS A 13 -1.37 21.95 -19.09
CA HIS A 13 -0.01 22.37 -18.76
C HIS A 13 0.08 23.75 -18.07
N GLY A 14 -1.03 24.20 -17.46
CA GLY A 14 -1.10 25.43 -16.68
C GLY A 14 -0.42 25.30 -15.31
N PRO A 15 -0.01 26.43 -14.69
CA PRO A 15 0.60 26.43 -13.37
C PRO A 15 -0.35 25.91 -12.28
N LEU A 16 0.22 25.30 -11.23
CA LEU A 16 -0.51 24.78 -10.08
C LEU A 16 -0.22 25.64 -8.85
N THR A 17 -1.25 25.87 -8.04
CA THR A 17 -1.13 26.54 -6.73
C THR A 17 -1.55 25.59 -5.62
N ALA A 18 -0.80 25.60 -4.51
CA ALA A 18 -1.14 24.79 -3.34
C ALA A 18 -2.19 25.48 -2.47
N HIS A 19 -3.21 24.74 -2.06
CA HIS A 19 -4.24 25.20 -1.13
C HIS A 19 -4.22 24.37 0.15
N ALA A 20 -3.92 25.04 1.27
CA ALA A 20 -3.92 24.47 2.62
C ALA A 20 -3.13 23.14 2.77
N GLY A 21 -2.19 22.84 1.88
CA GLY A 21 -1.42 21.59 1.87
C GLY A 21 -2.24 20.33 1.57
N ARG A 22 -3.51 20.47 1.18
CA ARG A 22 -4.45 19.35 0.95
C ARG A 22 -4.80 19.15 -0.52
N GLU A 23 -4.64 20.19 -1.36
CA GLU A 23 -4.90 20.12 -2.79
C GLU A 23 -3.96 21.03 -3.57
N LEU A 24 -3.76 20.69 -4.85
CA LEU A 24 -3.20 21.55 -5.88
C LEU A 24 -4.34 22.01 -6.81
N ARG A 25 -4.34 23.27 -7.20
CA ARG A 25 -5.35 23.80 -8.11
C ARG A 25 -4.70 24.41 -9.35
N CYS A 26 -5.17 24.03 -10.51
CA CYS A 26 -4.75 24.63 -11.75
C CYS A 26 -5.32 26.06 -11.87
N THR A 27 -4.44 27.04 -12.15
CA THR A 27 -4.82 28.43 -12.29
C THR A 27 -5.49 28.74 -13.64
N ARG A 28 -5.35 27.83 -14.64
CA ARG A 28 -5.88 28.03 -16.00
C ARG A 28 -7.27 27.44 -16.18
N ASP A 29 -7.48 26.16 -15.77
CA ASP A 29 -8.74 25.44 -15.97
C ASP A 29 -9.52 25.17 -14.67
N GLY A 30 -8.94 25.54 -13.51
CA GLY A 30 -9.60 25.40 -12.21
C GLY A 30 -9.66 23.99 -11.66
N VAL A 31 -9.11 22.99 -12.35
CA VAL A 31 -9.12 21.58 -11.91
C VAL A 31 -8.36 21.44 -10.59
N ARG A 32 -8.92 20.62 -9.69
CA ARG A 32 -8.35 20.35 -8.36
C ARG A 32 -7.74 18.97 -8.33
N TYR A 33 -6.57 18.88 -7.73
CA TYR A 33 -5.80 17.65 -7.54
C TYR A 33 -5.52 17.45 -6.06
N PRO A 34 -6.08 16.42 -5.41
CA PRO A 34 -5.90 16.22 -3.97
C PRO A 34 -4.45 15.83 -3.64
N VAL A 35 -4.04 16.16 -2.42
CA VAL A 35 -2.81 15.63 -1.82
C VAL A 35 -3.22 14.52 -0.85
N VAL A 36 -3.00 13.28 -1.23
CA VAL A 36 -3.35 12.09 -0.45
C VAL A 36 -2.10 11.56 0.25
N ASP A 37 -2.13 11.47 1.58
CA ASP A 37 -0.99 11.01 2.38
C ASP A 37 0.33 11.79 2.11
N GLY A 38 0.22 13.08 1.75
CA GLY A 38 1.36 13.92 1.38
C GLY A 38 1.84 13.75 -0.06
N ILE A 39 1.14 12.97 -0.89
CA ILE A 39 1.44 12.68 -2.30
C ILE A 39 0.43 13.41 -3.17
N PRO A 40 0.85 14.34 -4.06
CA PRO A 40 -0.03 14.95 -5.05
C PRO A 40 -0.61 13.86 -5.97
N SER A 41 -1.94 13.86 -6.16
CA SER A 41 -2.64 12.91 -7.02
C SER A 41 -3.22 13.61 -8.24
N PHE A 42 -2.76 13.22 -9.43
CA PHE A 42 -3.24 13.72 -10.73
C PHE A 42 -4.19 12.75 -11.43
N ILE A 43 -4.47 11.61 -10.81
CA ILE A 43 -5.53 10.71 -11.21
C ILE A 43 -6.80 11.25 -10.58
N ILE A 44 -7.81 11.56 -11.40
CA ILE A 44 -9.05 12.18 -10.92
C ILE A 44 -9.63 11.32 -9.79
N PRO A 45 -9.74 11.86 -8.58
CA PRO A 45 -10.30 11.11 -7.47
C PRO A 45 -11.78 10.86 -7.70
N GLY A 46 -12.26 9.77 -7.15
CA GLY A 46 -13.68 9.65 -6.81
C GLY A 46 -14.11 10.79 -5.85
N PRO A 47 -15.41 10.91 -5.54
CA PRO A 47 -15.92 11.97 -4.68
C PRO A 47 -15.13 12.04 -3.37
N ASP A 48 -14.86 13.26 -2.90
CA ASP A 48 -14.16 13.56 -1.66
C ASP A 48 -14.61 12.62 -0.54
N PRO A 49 -13.68 12.07 0.27
CA PRO A 49 -14.08 11.40 1.49
C PRO A 49 -14.87 12.42 2.33
N VAL A 50 -16.13 12.16 2.50
CA VAL A 50 -17.02 13.02 3.33
C VAL A 50 -16.40 13.04 4.72
N ALA A 51 -15.73 14.14 5.05
CA ALA A 51 -15.35 14.43 6.41
C ALA A 51 -16.65 14.53 7.20
N LEU A 52 -16.94 13.52 8.03
CA LEU A 52 -18.12 13.55 8.89
C LEU A 52 -17.89 14.63 9.95
N PRO A 53 -18.74 15.66 10.01
CA PRO A 53 -18.51 16.77 10.90
C PRO A 53 -18.67 16.33 12.37
N GLY A 54 -17.73 16.70 13.21
CA GLY A 54 -17.93 16.85 14.64
C GLY A 54 -17.40 15.76 15.57
N CYS A 55 -16.84 14.65 15.10
CA CYS A 55 -16.26 13.62 15.96
C CYS A 55 -14.80 13.37 15.63
N ALA A 56 -13.90 13.50 16.62
CA ALA A 56 -12.48 13.25 16.42
C ALA A 56 -12.11 11.79 16.67
N LEU A 57 -12.81 11.10 17.58
CA LEU A 57 -12.45 9.76 18.03
C LEU A 57 -13.68 8.87 18.23
N SER A 58 -13.69 7.68 17.60
CA SER A 58 -14.63 6.60 17.90
C SER A 58 -13.94 5.49 18.67
N LEU A 59 -14.47 5.09 19.82
CA LEU A 59 -14.08 3.86 20.49
C LEU A 59 -15.01 2.73 20.04
N VAL A 60 -14.46 1.59 19.63
CA VAL A 60 -15.20 0.41 19.20
C VAL A 60 -14.88 -0.76 20.12
N LEU A 61 -15.90 -1.26 20.83
CA LEU A 61 -15.82 -2.39 21.77
C LEU A 61 -16.71 -3.54 21.29
N PRO A 62 -16.15 -4.63 20.77
CA PRO A 62 -16.90 -5.88 20.59
C PRO A 62 -17.31 -6.46 21.94
N ALA A 63 -18.57 -6.87 22.09
CA ALA A 63 -19.09 -7.45 23.32
C ALA A 63 -19.99 -8.66 23.07
N LEU A 64 -19.83 -9.71 23.87
CA LEU A 64 -20.71 -10.86 23.93
C LEU A 64 -20.78 -11.38 25.37
N ASN A 65 -21.88 -11.11 26.07
CA ASN A 65 -22.06 -11.41 27.47
C ASN A 65 -20.97 -10.77 28.36
N GLU A 66 -20.84 -9.45 28.28
CA GLU A 66 -19.83 -8.65 28.97
C GLU A 66 -20.49 -7.56 29.88
N GLY A 67 -21.75 -7.76 30.32
CA GLY A 67 -22.49 -6.76 31.06
C GLY A 67 -21.76 -6.30 32.32
N GLU A 68 -21.30 -7.24 33.16
CA GLU A 68 -20.57 -6.93 34.41
C GLU A 68 -19.28 -6.15 34.14
N ASN A 69 -18.51 -6.53 33.11
CA ASN A 69 -17.29 -5.86 32.75
C ASN A 69 -17.57 -4.43 32.22
N LEU A 70 -18.56 -4.28 31.35
CA LEU A 70 -18.92 -2.99 30.76
C LEU A 70 -19.49 -1.99 31.80
N ASP A 71 -20.21 -2.46 32.84
CA ASP A 71 -20.72 -1.58 33.90
C ASP A 71 -19.56 -0.88 34.64
N ARG A 72 -18.40 -1.53 34.71
CA ARG A 72 -17.18 -0.97 35.29
C ARG A 72 -16.34 -0.20 34.27
N VAL A 73 -16.11 -0.76 33.09
CA VAL A 73 -15.17 -0.22 32.10
C VAL A 73 -15.69 1.04 31.42
N LEU A 74 -17.00 1.15 31.14
CA LEU A 74 -17.55 2.32 30.45
C LEU A 74 -17.37 3.64 31.22
N PRO A 75 -17.60 3.72 32.56
CA PRO A 75 -17.29 4.92 33.33
C PRO A 75 -15.81 5.32 33.28
N GLU A 76 -14.89 4.32 33.41
CA GLU A 76 -13.44 4.56 33.35
C GLU A 76 -13.01 5.08 31.96
N LEU A 77 -13.55 4.52 30.88
CA LEU A 77 -13.31 4.99 29.51
C LEU A 77 -13.79 6.43 29.32
N LYS A 78 -14.99 6.77 29.81
CA LYS A 78 -15.50 8.14 29.71
C LYS A 78 -14.62 9.13 30.45
N GLN A 79 -14.19 8.79 31.66
CA GLN A 79 -13.27 9.63 32.41
C GLN A 79 -11.95 9.85 31.67
N ALA A 80 -11.36 8.78 31.09
CA ALA A 80 -10.14 8.87 30.30
C ALA A 80 -10.31 9.72 29.03
N LEU A 81 -11.45 9.59 28.33
CA LEU A 81 -11.75 10.35 27.12
C LEU A 81 -11.98 11.83 27.39
N VAL A 82 -12.69 12.16 28.47
CA VAL A 82 -12.87 13.56 28.91
C VAL A 82 -11.52 14.20 29.23
N ALA A 83 -10.64 13.48 29.95
CA ALA A 83 -9.30 13.95 30.25
C ALA A 83 -8.41 14.08 28.98
N LEU A 84 -8.69 13.30 27.93
CA LEU A 84 -7.95 13.34 26.66
C LEU A 84 -8.31 14.58 25.82
N GLY A 85 -9.54 15.07 25.89
CA GLY A 85 -10.01 16.33 25.33
C GLY A 85 -10.66 16.32 23.94
N PRO A 86 -10.44 15.33 23.03
CA PRO A 86 -11.12 15.33 21.73
C PRO A 86 -12.63 15.05 21.87
N THR A 87 -13.41 15.49 20.89
CA THR A 87 -14.79 15.01 20.73
C THR A 87 -14.80 13.52 20.44
N TYR A 88 -15.68 12.77 21.12
CA TYR A 88 -15.67 11.31 21.01
C TYR A 88 -17.05 10.67 20.98
N GLU A 89 -17.12 9.44 20.52
CA GLU A 89 -18.23 8.51 20.71
C GLU A 89 -17.69 7.16 21.21
N ILE A 90 -18.53 6.43 21.95
CA ILE A 90 -18.28 5.04 22.35
C ILE A 90 -19.31 4.16 21.67
N ILE A 91 -18.86 3.18 20.90
CA ILE A 91 -19.68 2.21 20.16
C ILE A 91 -19.42 0.84 20.77
N VAL A 92 -20.45 0.24 21.36
CA VAL A 92 -20.40 -1.17 21.78
C VAL A 92 -21.15 -1.99 20.74
N VAL A 93 -20.44 -2.96 20.16
CA VAL A 93 -20.99 -3.87 19.15
C VAL A 93 -21.37 -5.18 19.83
N ASP A 94 -22.69 -5.38 19.98
CA ASP A 94 -23.23 -6.54 20.66
C ASP A 94 -23.41 -7.74 19.73
N GLY A 95 -22.85 -8.87 20.13
CA GLY A 95 -22.89 -10.16 19.45
C GLY A 95 -24.14 -10.99 19.70
N GLY A 96 -25.20 -10.42 20.30
CA GLY A 96 -26.41 -11.11 20.72
C GLY A 96 -26.35 -11.61 22.17
N SER A 97 -25.93 -10.73 23.08
CA SER A 97 -25.79 -11.02 24.51
C SER A 97 -27.14 -11.31 25.18
N ARG A 98 -27.09 -12.08 26.29
CA ARG A 98 -28.25 -12.52 27.06
C ARG A 98 -28.14 -12.24 28.58
N ASP A 99 -27.14 -11.47 28.98
CA ASP A 99 -26.73 -11.21 30.38
C ASP A 99 -26.97 -9.78 30.83
N GLY A 100 -27.80 -8.99 30.09
CA GLY A 100 -28.04 -7.58 30.42
C GLY A 100 -26.99 -6.62 29.82
N THR A 101 -26.08 -7.08 28.99
CA THR A 101 -25.06 -6.25 28.30
C THR A 101 -25.68 -5.03 27.62
N GLN A 102 -26.81 -5.21 26.89
CA GLN A 102 -27.44 -4.13 26.12
C GLN A 102 -28.03 -3.03 27.03
N GLU A 103 -28.64 -3.40 28.15
CA GLU A 103 -29.18 -2.52 29.16
C GLU A 103 -28.06 -1.67 29.79
N ILE A 104 -26.95 -2.29 30.12
CA ILE A 104 -25.76 -1.62 30.67
C ILE A 104 -25.20 -0.59 29.70
N VAL A 105 -25.07 -0.95 28.41
CA VAL A 105 -24.60 -0.03 27.38
C VAL A 105 -25.48 1.22 27.29
N ARG A 106 -26.83 1.03 27.28
CA ARG A 106 -27.80 2.16 27.26
C ARG A 106 -27.72 2.98 28.53
N LYS A 107 -27.65 2.36 29.71
CA LYS A 107 -27.48 3.00 31.00
C LYS A 107 -26.30 3.96 31.02
N HIS A 108 -25.18 3.54 30.44
CA HIS A 108 -23.98 4.37 30.35
C HIS A 108 -23.99 5.32 29.15
N GLY A 109 -25.07 5.42 28.34
CA GLY A 109 -25.18 6.32 27.21
C GLY A 109 -24.10 6.07 26.13
N ALA A 110 -23.63 4.85 25.99
CA ALA A 110 -22.83 4.42 24.86
C ALA A 110 -23.75 4.02 23.70
N ARG A 111 -23.25 4.12 22.48
CA ARG A 111 -24.00 3.75 21.28
C ARG A 111 -23.96 2.23 21.10
N LEU A 112 -25.13 1.61 21.17
CA LEU A 112 -25.30 0.18 20.95
C LEU A 112 -25.47 -0.09 19.46
N VAL A 113 -24.68 -1.04 18.93
CA VAL A 113 -24.78 -1.55 17.56
C VAL A 113 -24.90 -3.07 17.60
N SER A 114 -25.89 -3.62 16.93
CA SER A 114 -26.00 -5.08 16.75
C SER A 114 -25.21 -5.52 15.55
N GLN A 115 -24.37 -6.54 15.68
CA GLN A 115 -23.63 -7.09 14.54
C GLN A 115 -24.56 -7.84 13.59
N LYS A 116 -24.31 -7.69 12.28
CA LYS A 116 -25.06 -8.42 11.24
C LYS A 116 -24.44 -9.78 10.91
N LEU A 117 -23.13 -9.83 10.95
CA LEU A 117 -22.34 -11.04 10.66
C LEU A 117 -21.83 -11.65 11.97
N PRO A 118 -21.90 -12.97 12.16
CA PRO A 118 -21.46 -13.59 13.40
C PRO A 118 -19.93 -13.54 13.55
N GLY A 119 -19.48 -13.70 14.81
CA GLY A 119 -18.08 -13.79 15.17
C GLY A 119 -17.40 -12.43 15.43
N PHE A 120 -16.18 -12.48 15.93
CA PHE A 120 -15.43 -11.31 16.34
C PHE A 120 -15.13 -10.36 15.17
N GLY A 121 -14.80 -10.92 13.98
CA GLY A 121 -14.61 -10.14 12.75
C GLY A 121 -15.89 -9.43 12.28
N GLY A 122 -17.07 -10.04 12.51
CA GLY A 122 -18.37 -9.41 12.24
C GLY A 122 -18.60 -8.18 13.09
N ALA A 123 -18.23 -8.26 14.39
CA ALA A 123 -18.33 -7.13 15.30
C ALA A 123 -17.41 -5.98 14.90
N TYR A 124 -16.17 -6.27 14.52
CA TYR A 124 -15.23 -5.25 14.02
C TYR A 124 -15.78 -4.52 12.79
N ARG A 125 -16.28 -5.26 11.79
CA ARG A 125 -16.87 -4.65 10.59
C ARG A 125 -18.05 -3.75 10.93
N ALA A 126 -18.99 -4.21 11.74
CA ALA A 126 -20.13 -3.41 12.15
C ALA A 126 -19.72 -2.13 12.91
N GLY A 127 -18.71 -2.23 13.77
CA GLY A 127 -18.16 -1.10 14.49
C GLY A 127 -17.50 -0.08 13.56
N PHE A 128 -16.69 -0.54 12.60
CA PHE A 128 -16.01 0.33 11.64
C PHE A 128 -16.97 1.03 10.67
N GLU A 129 -18.02 0.34 10.20
CA GLU A 129 -19.08 0.94 9.38
C GLU A 129 -19.81 2.06 10.09
N GLN A 130 -19.94 1.95 11.39
CA GLN A 130 -20.68 2.90 12.21
C GLN A 130 -19.83 4.01 12.84
N ALA A 131 -18.50 3.89 12.80
CA ALA A 131 -17.59 4.88 13.37
C ALA A 131 -17.61 6.20 12.59
N ARG A 132 -17.73 7.32 13.31
CA ARG A 132 -17.79 8.68 12.75
C ARG A 132 -16.53 9.49 13.02
N GLY A 133 -15.65 9.01 13.90
CA GLY A 133 -14.42 9.68 14.27
C GLY A 133 -13.39 9.73 13.12
N GLU A 134 -12.55 10.74 13.13
CA GLU A 134 -11.36 10.80 12.28
C GLU A 134 -10.41 9.64 12.59
N TYR A 135 -10.38 9.27 13.88
CA TYR A 135 -9.64 8.10 14.38
C TYR A 135 -10.60 7.10 15.01
N VAL A 136 -10.26 5.82 14.90
CA VAL A 136 -10.96 4.72 15.57
C VAL A 136 -9.98 4.03 16.51
N ILE A 137 -10.38 3.85 17.78
CA ILE A 137 -9.67 2.98 18.70
C ILE A 137 -10.52 1.74 18.96
N THR A 138 -9.92 0.57 18.83
CA THR A 138 -10.52 -0.72 19.21
C THR A 138 -9.97 -1.17 20.54
N LEU A 139 -10.78 -1.79 21.38
CA LEU A 139 -10.36 -2.40 22.63
C LEU A 139 -11.36 -3.48 23.07
N ASP A 140 -10.91 -4.44 23.89
CA ASP A 140 -11.76 -5.51 24.41
C ASP A 140 -12.64 -4.98 25.56
N ALA A 141 -13.85 -5.50 25.68
CA ALA A 141 -14.82 -5.12 26.71
C ALA A 141 -14.52 -5.76 28.09
N ASP A 142 -13.58 -6.71 28.18
CA ASP A 142 -13.31 -7.57 29.36
C ASP A 142 -12.42 -6.92 30.46
N GLY A 143 -12.06 -5.63 30.27
CA GLY A 143 -11.24 -4.88 31.23
C GLY A 143 -9.74 -5.22 31.20
N SER A 144 -9.28 -6.04 30.24
CA SER A 144 -7.84 -6.34 30.07
C SER A 144 -7.03 -5.19 29.46
N HIS A 145 -7.71 -4.24 28.85
CA HIS A 145 -7.13 -3.04 28.26
C HIS A 145 -7.33 -1.83 29.20
N ASP A 146 -6.25 -1.34 29.81
CA ASP A 146 -6.30 -0.20 30.71
C ASP A 146 -6.77 1.08 29.99
N PRO A 147 -7.92 1.70 30.38
CA PRO A 147 -8.38 2.94 29.81
C PRO A 147 -7.37 4.10 29.87
N LYS A 148 -6.49 4.11 30.86
CA LYS A 148 -5.44 5.14 31.01
C LYS A 148 -4.44 5.14 29.85
N PHE A 149 -4.31 4.03 29.13
CA PHE A 149 -3.41 3.91 27.99
C PHE A 149 -3.95 4.60 26.71
N LEU A 150 -5.23 5.04 26.70
CA LEU A 150 -5.77 5.84 25.60
C LEU A 150 -4.91 7.08 25.29
N LYS A 151 -4.33 7.70 26.33
CA LYS A 151 -3.46 8.87 26.16
C LYS A 151 -2.20 8.55 25.33
N ASP A 152 -1.62 7.36 25.54
CA ASP A 152 -0.37 6.97 24.87
C ASP A 152 -0.64 6.63 23.38
N LEU A 153 -1.76 5.92 23.09
CA LEU A 153 -2.22 5.70 21.71
C LEU A 153 -2.55 7.02 21.00
N TRP A 154 -3.25 7.92 21.69
CA TRP A 154 -3.61 9.22 21.11
C TRP A 154 -2.40 10.12 20.87
N ALA A 155 -1.42 10.11 21.75
CA ALA A 155 -0.18 10.85 21.59
C ALA A 155 0.58 10.35 20.34
N ALA A 156 0.66 9.03 20.16
CA ALA A 156 1.37 8.39 19.04
C ALA A 156 0.59 8.39 17.71
N ARG A 157 -0.63 8.95 17.63
CA ARG A 157 -1.51 8.88 16.45
C ARG A 157 -0.91 9.45 15.15
N ARG A 158 0.18 10.23 15.24
CA ARG A 158 0.89 10.79 14.09
C ARG A 158 2.15 10.02 13.71
N ASP A 159 2.61 9.08 14.55
CA ASP A 159 3.82 8.32 14.34
C ASP A 159 3.61 7.16 13.36
N GLY A 160 2.36 6.72 13.21
CA GLY A 160 1.92 5.71 12.26
C GLY A 160 0.51 5.99 11.73
N ASP A 161 0.16 5.27 10.69
CA ASP A 161 -1.20 5.25 10.14
C ASP A 161 -2.11 4.34 10.97
N VAL A 162 -1.49 3.32 11.60
CA VAL A 162 -2.06 2.46 12.64
C VAL A 162 -1.09 2.40 13.82
N VAL A 163 -1.60 2.55 15.04
CA VAL A 163 -0.82 2.44 16.28
C VAL A 163 -1.32 1.26 17.09
N ILE A 164 -0.40 0.38 17.51
CA ILE A 164 -0.70 -0.85 18.27
C ILE A 164 -0.18 -0.72 19.69
N ALA A 165 -1.02 -1.04 20.68
CA ALA A 165 -0.58 -1.31 22.04
C ALA A 165 0.10 -2.68 22.07
N SER A 166 1.43 -2.71 22.01
CA SER A 166 2.24 -3.91 21.80
C SER A 166 2.76 -4.47 23.11
N ARG A 167 2.56 -5.79 23.28
CA ARG A 167 3.07 -6.57 24.43
C ARG A 167 4.49 -7.08 24.20
N TYR A 168 4.97 -7.04 22.96
CA TYR A 168 6.20 -7.72 22.54
C TYR A 168 7.33 -6.80 22.09
N VAL A 169 7.15 -5.50 22.14
CA VAL A 169 8.24 -4.52 22.01
C VAL A 169 8.90 -4.26 23.35
N GLN A 170 10.08 -3.66 23.35
CA GLN A 170 10.81 -3.31 24.56
C GLN A 170 9.94 -2.43 25.48
N GLY A 171 9.78 -2.83 26.74
CA GLY A 171 8.89 -2.18 27.72
C GLY A 171 7.45 -2.71 27.74
N GLY A 172 7.06 -3.53 26.77
CA GLY A 172 5.78 -4.23 26.76
C GLY A 172 5.77 -5.45 27.68
N ALA A 173 4.58 -5.83 28.18
CA ALA A 173 4.41 -7.01 29.02
C ALA A 173 3.02 -7.61 28.87
N ALA A 174 2.87 -8.92 29.22
CA ALA A 174 1.58 -9.59 29.19
C ALA A 174 1.41 -10.45 30.46
N GLU A 175 0.46 -10.07 31.28
CA GLU A 175 -0.02 -10.85 32.43
C GLU A 175 -1.07 -11.84 31.95
N MET A 176 -0.63 -13.00 31.49
CA MET A 176 -1.51 -14.07 30.98
C MET A 176 -0.93 -15.46 31.28
N PRO A 177 -1.76 -16.53 31.33
CA PRO A 177 -1.29 -17.90 31.49
C PRO A 177 -0.17 -18.26 30.50
N ALA A 178 0.82 -19.04 30.96
CA ALA A 178 1.98 -19.41 30.15
C ALA A 178 1.60 -20.06 28.81
N THR A 179 0.59 -20.94 28.80
CA THR A 179 0.08 -21.60 27.60
C THR A 179 -0.42 -20.58 26.56
N ARG A 180 -1.23 -19.61 26.97
CA ARG A 180 -1.75 -18.55 26.10
C ARG A 180 -0.63 -17.67 25.56
N ARG A 181 0.38 -17.37 26.40
CA ARG A 181 1.55 -16.59 25.99
C ARG A 181 2.40 -17.30 24.94
N VAL A 182 2.60 -18.63 25.11
CA VAL A 182 3.32 -19.46 24.12
C VAL A 182 2.55 -19.51 22.80
N MET A 183 1.24 -19.76 22.84
CA MET A 183 0.40 -19.79 21.62
C MET A 183 0.44 -18.44 20.89
N SER A 184 0.30 -17.31 21.61
CA SER A 184 0.38 -15.99 21.02
C SER A 184 1.75 -15.73 20.40
N ARG A 185 2.85 -16.14 21.03
CA ARG A 185 4.20 -16.02 20.45
C ARG A 185 4.38 -16.87 19.20
N ILE A 186 3.91 -18.12 19.20
CA ILE A 186 3.94 -18.99 18.01
C ILE A 186 3.20 -18.30 16.86
N LEU A 187 1.99 -17.81 17.09
CA LEU A 187 1.17 -17.13 16.10
C LEU A 187 1.89 -15.89 15.54
N ASN A 188 2.33 -14.99 16.41
CA ASN A 188 3.06 -13.77 16.00
C ASN A 188 4.34 -14.12 15.24
N THR A 189 5.08 -15.14 15.65
CA THR A 189 6.32 -15.57 14.96
C THR A 189 6.00 -16.18 13.60
N THR A 190 4.98 -17.03 13.52
CA THR A 190 4.59 -17.71 12.26
C THR A 190 4.12 -16.68 11.22
N PHE A 191 3.21 -15.80 11.60
CA PHE A 191 2.74 -14.74 10.70
C PHE A 191 3.85 -13.71 10.40
N GLY A 192 4.57 -13.26 11.43
CA GLY A 192 5.62 -12.27 11.28
C GLY A 192 6.72 -12.71 10.32
N ARG A 193 7.30 -13.90 10.55
CA ARG A 193 8.37 -14.45 9.68
C ARG A 193 7.84 -14.96 8.35
N GLY A 194 6.72 -15.71 8.36
CA GLY A 194 6.15 -16.29 7.14
C GLY A 194 5.65 -15.26 6.13
N LEU A 195 5.28 -14.06 6.60
CA LEU A 195 4.79 -12.96 5.76
C LEU A 195 5.74 -11.75 5.72
N SER A 196 6.92 -11.87 6.34
CA SER A 196 7.92 -10.79 6.42
C SER A 196 7.32 -9.47 6.93
N LEU A 197 6.64 -9.53 8.09
CA LEU A 197 5.97 -8.37 8.67
C LEU A 197 6.90 -7.64 9.65
N PRO A 198 7.02 -6.32 9.57
CA PRO A 198 7.84 -5.51 10.48
C PRO A 198 7.08 -5.15 11.77
N VAL A 199 6.29 -6.07 12.33
CA VAL A 199 5.43 -5.88 13.51
C VAL A 199 5.60 -7.04 14.46
N HIS A 200 5.66 -6.76 15.77
CA HIS A 200 5.90 -7.77 16.81
C HIS A 200 4.61 -8.30 17.42
N ASP A 201 3.55 -7.48 17.51
CA ASP A 201 2.26 -7.86 18.10
C ASP A 201 1.11 -7.77 17.12
N LEU A 202 0.86 -8.87 16.41
CA LEU A 202 -0.23 -8.98 15.42
C LEU A 202 -1.58 -9.27 16.08
N SER A 203 -1.57 -9.80 17.30
CA SER A 203 -2.78 -10.29 17.99
C SER A 203 -3.32 -9.35 19.08
N SER A 204 -2.73 -8.17 19.27
CA SER A 204 -3.30 -7.14 20.14
C SER A 204 -4.54 -6.53 19.51
N GLY A 205 -5.67 -6.48 20.25
CA GLY A 205 -6.91 -5.80 19.84
C GLY A 205 -6.95 -4.31 20.23
N TYR A 206 -5.99 -3.84 21.03
CA TYR A 206 -5.92 -2.44 21.44
C TYR A 206 -5.13 -1.64 20.42
N ARG A 207 -5.83 -0.99 19.52
CA ARG A 207 -5.24 -0.30 18.36
C ARG A 207 -5.95 1.00 18.05
N LEU A 208 -5.18 1.96 17.54
CA LEU A 208 -5.70 3.18 16.94
C LEU A 208 -5.49 3.13 15.43
N TYR A 209 -6.52 3.54 14.67
CA TYR A 209 -6.52 3.60 13.21
C TYR A 209 -6.97 4.98 12.74
N ARG A 210 -6.44 5.46 11.63
CA ARG A 210 -7.11 6.51 10.86
C ARG A 210 -8.34 5.91 10.17
N SER A 211 -9.52 6.50 10.35
CA SER A 211 -10.79 5.94 9.83
C SER A 211 -10.80 5.74 8.32
N ALA A 212 -10.11 6.60 7.57
CA ALA A 212 -9.99 6.49 6.12
C ALA A 212 -9.43 5.13 5.69
N ILE A 213 -8.46 4.58 6.45
CA ILE A 213 -7.85 3.27 6.16
C ILE A 213 -8.88 2.15 6.25
N LEU A 214 -9.70 2.16 7.30
CA LEU A 214 -10.68 1.10 7.56
C LEU A 214 -11.75 1.02 6.47
N ARG A 215 -12.02 2.13 5.78
CA ARG A 215 -12.97 2.20 4.67
C ARG A 215 -12.41 1.62 3.36
N GLU A 216 -11.09 1.59 3.21
CA GLU A 216 -10.40 1.00 2.05
C GLU A 216 -10.24 -0.52 2.18
N LEU A 217 -10.41 -1.09 3.39
CA LEU A 217 -10.13 -2.50 3.64
C LEU A 217 -11.33 -3.41 3.39
N GLU A 218 -11.17 -4.38 2.52
CA GLU A 218 -12.10 -5.51 2.38
C GLU A 218 -11.75 -6.63 3.37
N LEU A 219 -12.41 -6.67 4.52
CA LEU A 219 -12.19 -7.68 5.54
C LEU A 219 -13.03 -8.92 5.27
N LYS A 220 -12.41 -10.11 5.29
CA LYS A 220 -13.05 -11.41 5.04
C LYS A 220 -13.06 -12.33 6.26
N ALA A 221 -12.10 -12.16 7.17
CA ALA A 221 -12.03 -12.94 8.41
C ALA A 221 -13.29 -12.73 9.26
N THR A 222 -13.76 -13.80 9.85
CA THR A 222 -14.99 -13.80 10.66
C THR A 222 -14.72 -13.97 12.15
N ASP A 223 -13.55 -14.43 12.51
CA ASP A 223 -13.15 -14.73 13.89
C ASP A 223 -12.01 -13.80 14.36
N PHE A 224 -11.24 -14.20 15.34
CA PHE A 224 -10.13 -13.40 15.92
C PHE A 224 -8.99 -13.14 14.92
N ASP A 225 -8.86 -13.94 13.87
CA ASP A 225 -7.93 -13.77 12.74
C ASP A 225 -8.15 -12.47 11.94
N VAL A 226 -9.24 -11.77 12.19
CA VAL A 226 -9.47 -10.40 11.66
C VAL A 226 -8.38 -9.42 12.09
N LEU A 227 -7.80 -9.61 13.28
CA LEU A 227 -6.74 -8.72 13.79
C LEU A 227 -5.48 -8.81 12.93
N GLU A 228 -5.10 -10.03 12.54
CA GLU A 228 -3.98 -10.28 11.64
C GLU A 228 -4.32 -9.82 10.22
N GLU A 229 -5.53 -10.13 9.73
CA GLU A 229 -5.97 -9.70 8.41
C GLU A 229 -5.88 -8.18 8.25
N ILE A 230 -6.40 -7.40 9.21
CA ILE A 230 -6.36 -5.93 9.16
C ILE A 230 -4.91 -5.44 9.02
N LEU A 231 -4.00 -5.90 9.89
CA LEU A 231 -2.61 -5.44 9.87
C LEU A 231 -1.89 -5.79 8.58
N ILE A 232 -2.09 -6.99 8.07
CA ILE A 232 -1.43 -7.42 6.85
C ILE A 232 -1.94 -6.64 5.65
N ARG A 233 -3.26 -6.37 5.58
CA ARG A 233 -3.85 -5.53 4.53
C ARG A 233 -3.39 -4.08 4.63
N VAL A 234 -3.31 -3.52 5.84
CA VAL A 234 -2.77 -2.18 6.11
C VAL A 234 -1.34 -2.06 5.57
N LEU A 235 -0.48 -3.03 5.89
CA LEU A 235 0.90 -3.07 5.40
C LEU A 235 0.97 -3.27 3.87
N ALA A 236 0.12 -4.16 3.32
CA ALA A 236 0.02 -4.35 1.88
C ALA A 236 -0.46 -3.10 1.14
N ALA A 237 -1.29 -2.26 1.78
CA ALA A 237 -1.73 -0.98 1.24
C ALA A 237 -0.70 0.16 1.42
N GLY A 238 0.48 -0.12 1.98
CA GLY A 238 1.59 0.82 2.12
C GLY A 238 1.49 1.75 3.34
N TYR A 239 0.56 1.51 4.22
CA TYR A 239 0.42 2.28 5.46
C TYR A 239 1.47 1.86 6.49
N ARG A 240 1.83 2.80 7.37
CA ARG A 240 2.82 2.60 8.44
C ARG A 240 2.14 2.15 9.71
N VAL A 241 2.72 1.13 10.33
CA VAL A 241 2.30 0.64 11.66
C VAL A 241 3.35 1.04 12.68
N HIS A 242 2.90 1.64 13.78
CA HIS A 242 3.73 2.01 14.92
C HIS A 242 3.31 1.19 16.16
N GLU A 243 4.28 0.73 16.95
CA GLU A 243 4.02 -0.05 18.16
C GLU A 243 4.42 0.73 19.40
N VAL A 244 3.48 0.88 20.36
CA VAL A 244 3.71 1.52 21.66
C VAL A 244 3.75 0.45 22.74
N PRO A 245 4.75 0.44 23.63
CA PRO A 245 4.84 -0.55 24.70
C PRO A 245 3.60 -0.55 25.60
N PHE A 246 2.97 -1.71 25.75
CA PHE A 246 1.75 -1.87 26.55
C PHE A 246 1.87 -3.02 27.54
N ARG A 247 1.31 -2.84 28.74
CA ARG A 247 1.17 -3.88 29.74
C ARG A 247 -0.26 -4.42 29.74
N TYR A 248 -0.44 -5.58 29.13
CA TYR A 248 -1.71 -6.30 29.11
C TYR A 248 -1.99 -6.88 30.50
N ARG A 249 -3.16 -6.61 31.05
CA ARG A 249 -3.62 -7.13 32.35
C ARG A 249 -4.40 -8.42 32.18
N ALA A 250 -4.39 -9.27 33.21
CA ALA A 250 -5.27 -10.42 33.26
C ALA A 250 -6.74 -9.99 33.23
N ARG A 251 -7.60 -10.76 32.59
CA ARG A 251 -9.06 -10.58 32.63
C ARG A 251 -9.56 -10.57 34.07
N VAL A 252 -10.53 -9.75 34.36
CA VAL A 252 -11.11 -9.65 35.71
C VAL A 252 -12.18 -10.71 35.87
N SER A 253 -13.07 -10.96 34.89
CA SER A 253 -14.09 -12.00 34.90
C SER A 253 -14.34 -12.59 33.51
N GLY A 254 -15.04 -13.73 33.43
CA GLY A 254 -15.47 -14.37 32.18
C GLY A 254 -14.62 -15.55 31.71
N ARG A 255 -15.19 -16.36 30.79
CA ARG A 255 -14.54 -17.52 30.16
C ARG A 255 -14.21 -17.25 28.70
N SER A 256 -13.08 -17.75 28.20
CA SER A 256 -12.75 -17.68 26.78
C SER A 256 -13.67 -18.58 25.96
N HIS A 257 -14.34 -18.04 24.96
CA HIS A 257 -15.22 -18.78 24.04
C HIS A 257 -14.50 -19.39 22.85
N ALA A 258 -13.17 -19.41 22.85
CA ALA A 258 -12.37 -19.91 21.72
C ALA A 258 -12.51 -21.44 21.53
N ARG A 259 -13.03 -21.85 20.38
CA ARG A 259 -13.07 -23.25 19.94
C ARG A 259 -11.77 -23.55 19.17
N LEU A 260 -10.81 -24.22 19.78
CA LEU A 260 -9.44 -24.40 19.28
C LEU A 260 -9.33 -24.90 17.83
N VAL A 261 -10.12 -25.88 17.42
CA VAL A 261 -10.08 -26.46 16.07
C VAL A 261 -10.58 -25.47 15.03
N ARG A 262 -11.73 -24.83 15.29
CA ARG A 262 -12.29 -23.80 14.40
C ARG A 262 -11.32 -22.62 14.25
N PHE A 263 -10.72 -22.24 15.35
CA PHE A 263 -9.70 -21.20 15.42
C PHE A 263 -8.48 -21.54 14.53
N ALA A 264 -7.92 -22.75 14.66
CA ALA A 264 -6.77 -23.17 13.84
C ALA A 264 -7.08 -23.14 12.33
N ILE A 265 -8.27 -23.61 11.93
CA ILE A 265 -8.69 -23.59 10.51
C ILE A 265 -8.84 -22.15 10.00
N SER A 266 -9.45 -21.24 10.77
CA SER A 266 -9.61 -19.83 10.41
C SER A 266 -8.25 -19.18 10.20
N TYR A 267 -7.34 -19.32 11.16
CA TYR A 267 -5.99 -18.78 11.08
C TYR A 267 -5.19 -19.33 9.90
N LEU A 268 -5.31 -20.63 9.58
CA LEU A 268 -4.64 -21.22 8.43
C LEU A 268 -5.16 -20.63 7.12
N ARG A 269 -6.49 -20.47 6.99
CA ARG A 269 -7.10 -19.86 5.80
C ARG A 269 -6.64 -18.43 5.63
N THR A 270 -6.65 -17.66 6.71
CA THR A 270 -6.19 -16.26 6.70
C THR A 270 -4.70 -16.17 6.39
N PHE A 271 -3.88 -17.05 6.97
CA PHE A 271 -2.45 -17.11 6.63
C PHE A 271 -2.22 -17.33 5.13
N VAL A 272 -2.89 -18.32 4.52
CA VAL A 272 -2.75 -18.62 3.09
C VAL A 272 -3.23 -17.45 2.22
N ALA A 273 -4.38 -16.85 2.56
CA ALA A 273 -4.90 -15.70 1.83
C ALA A 273 -3.95 -14.49 1.91
N MET A 274 -3.43 -14.20 3.10
CA MET A 274 -2.50 -13.11 3.33
C MET A 274 -1.11 -13.40 2.75
N TRP A 275 -0.68 -14.65 2.73
CA TRP A 275 0.55 -15.05 2.04
C TRP A 275 0.45 -14.78 0.54
N ARG A 276 -0.69 -15.13 -0.08
CA ARG A 276 -0.93 -14.81 -1.51
C ARG A 276 -0.91 -13.31 -1.75
N LEU A 277 -1.60 -12.52 -0.93
CA LEU A 277 -1.59 -11.05 -1.03
C LEU A 277 -0.17 -10.49 -0.92
N ARG A 278 0.58 -10.91 0.09
CA ARG A 278 1.94 -10.41 0.35
C ARG A 278 2.93 -10.78 -0.74
N ASN A 279 2.74 -11.90 -1.43
CA ASN A 279 3.61 -12.36 -2.52
C ASN A 279 3.05 -12.02 -3.90
N SER A 280 2.07 -11.14 -3.97
CA SER A 280 1.56 -10.57 -5.23
C SER A 280 1.99 -9.11 -5.38
N ILE A 281 1.87 -8.60 -6.61
CA ILE A 281 2.11 -7.20 -6.96
C ILE A 281 1.15 -6.22 -6.25
N ALA A 282 0.02 -6.71 -5.76
CA ALA A 282 -0.91 -5.94 -4.94
C ALA A 282 -0.34 -5.55 -3.56
N SER A 283 0.80 -6.15 -3.14
CA SER A 283 1.49 -5.72 -1.92
C SER A 283 2.40 -4.54 -2.22
N SER A 284 2.21 -3.46 -1.50
CA SER A 284 2.95 -2.20 -1.67
C SER A 284 4.47 -2.34 -1.61
N ASP A 285 4.97 -3.30 -0.83
CA ASP A 285 6.39 -3.53 -0.61
C ASP A 285 6.98 -4.67 -1.46
N TYR A 286 6.22 -5.17 -2.45
CA TYR A 286 6.61 -6.31 -3.27
C TYR A 286 7.99 -6.11 -3.91
N ASP A 287 8.19 -4.99 -4.62
CA ASP A 287 9.45 -4.70 -5.34
C ASP A 287 10.61 -4.52 -4.36
N GLY A 288 10.37 -3.83 -3.23
CA GLY A 288 11.37 -3.63 -2.18
C GLY A 288 11.81 -4.95 -1.52
N ARG A 289 10.88 -5.90 -1.29
CA ARG A 289 11.20 -7.23 -0.75
C ARG A 289 11.86 -8.13 -1.78
N ALA A 290 11.47 -8.01 -3.04
CA ALA A 290 12.05 -8.80 -4.12
C ALA A 290 13.56 -8.57 -4.26
N TYR A 291 14.05 -7.37 -3.94
CA TYR A 291 15.48 -7.05 -3.91
C TYR A 291 16.27 -7.88 -2.87
N ASP A 292 15.68 -8.18 -1.73
CA ASP A 292 16.25 -9.01 -0.65
C ASP A 292 15.64 -10.41 -0.59
N SER A 293 15.02 -10.85 -1.68
CA SER A 293 14.33 -12.14 -1.74
C SER A 293 15.22 -13.31 -1.32
N VAL A 294 14.63 -14.25 -0.60
CA VAL A 294 15.26 -15.54 -0.30
C VAL A 294 15.43 -16.40 -1.54
N ILE A 295 14.65 -16.14 -2.60
CA ILE A 295 14.76 -16.80 -3.90
C ILE A 295 15.97 -16.21 -4.64
N PRO A 296 17.07 -16.99 -4.87
CA PRO A 296 18.31 -16.45 -5.42
C PRO A 296 18.14 -15.81 -6.80
N LEU A 297 17.29 -16.40 -7.66
CA LEU A 297 17.03 -15.90 -9.02
C LEU A 297 16.33 -14.54 -8.98
N GLN A 298 15.29 -14.38 -8.16
CA GLN A 298 14.58 -13.11 -8.00
C GLN A 298 15.52 -12.02 -7.46
N ARG A 299 16.30 -12.36 -6.44
CA ARG A 299 17.30 -11.45 -5.86
C ARG A 299 18.36 -11.03 -6.86
N TYR A 300 18.90 -11.99 -7.66
CA TYR A 300 19.87 -11.71 -8.72
C TYR A 300 19.31 -10.71 -9.74
N TRP A 301 18.07 -10.93 -10.18
CA TRP A 301 17.39 -10.10 -11.17
C TRP A 301 17.17 -8.68 -10.68
N GLN A 302 16.58 -8.54 -9.52
CA GLN A 302 16.29 -7.22 -8.94
C GLN A 302 17.56 -6.41 -8.64
N ARG A 303 18.61 -7.07 -8.16
CA ARG A 303 19.91 -6.41 -7.93
C ARG A 303 20.65 -6.08 -9.22
N GLY A 304 20.51 -6.90 -10.24
CA GLY A 304 21.03 -6.62 -11.57
C GLY A 304 20.41 -5.37 -12.18
N ARG A 305 19.09 -5.30 -12.20
CA ARG A 305 18.32 -4.13 -12.65
C ARG A 305 18.69 -2.87 -11.86
N TYR A 306 18.70 -2.95 -10.55
CA TYR A 306 19.09 -1.84 -9.68
C TYR A 306 20.48 -1.28 -10.06
N ARG A 307 21.49 -2.15 -10.23
CA ARG A 307 22.85 -1.74 -10.60
C ARG A 307 22.91 -1.09 -11.96
N ALA A 308 22.31 -1.70 -12.98
CA ALA A 308 22.30 -1.18 -14.33
C ALA A 308 21.66 0.20 -14.39
N ILE A 309 20.45 0.36 -13.82
CA ILE A 309 19.71 1.63 -13.84
C ILE A 309 20.45 2.72 -13.06
N THR A 310 20.93 2.42 -11.84
CA THR A 310 21.62 3.43 -11.01
C THR A 310 22.97 3.83 -11.61
N GLN A 311 23.66 2.92 -12.30
CA GLN A 311 24.88 3.22 -13.03
C GLN A 311 24.61 4.13 -14.24
N LEU A 312 23.60 3.81 -15.05
CA LEU A 312 23.22 4.62 -16.20
C LEU A 312 22.69 6.01 -15.82
N ALA A 313 22.02 6.13 -14.68
CA ALA A 313 21.50 7.41 -14.16
C ALA A 313 22.55 8.22 -13.40
N SER A 314 23.76 7.68 -13.18
CA SER A 314 24.80 8.37 -12.42
C SER A 314 25.24 9.67 -13.09
N GLY A 315 25.44 10.73 -12.28
CA GLY A 315 25.79 12.08 -12.76
C GLY A 315 24.62 12.91 -13.27
N SER A 316 23.38 12.38 -13.24
CA SER A 316 22.17 13.16 -13.52
C SER A 316 21.69 13.85 -12.25
N HIS A 317 21.06 15.04 -12.42
CA HIS A 317 20.59 15.87 -11.30
C HIS A 317 19.06 15.94 -11.22
N ASP A 318 18.39 16.22 -12.33
CA ASP A 318 16.93 16.28 -12.42
C ASP A 318 16.42 14.93 -12.94
N VAL A 319 16.17 13.97 -12.05
CA VAL A 319 15.81 12.60 -12.41
C VAL A 319 14.35 12.32 -12.11
N LEU A 320 13.62 11.77 -13.09
CA LEU A 320 12.25 11.28 -12.96
C LEU A 320 12.26 9.75 -13.14
N ASP A 321 11.62 9.03 -12.21
CA ASP A 321 11.36 7.58 -12.34
C ASP A 321 9.86 7.38 -12.58
N VAL A 322 9.49 6.99 -13.80
CA VAL A 322 8.10 6.75 -14.25
C VAL A 322 7.76 5.29 -14.08
N GLY A 323 6.75 4.98 -13.26
CA GLY A 323 6.44 3.63 -12.82
C GLY A 323 7.41 3.16 -11.75
N CYS A 324 7.78 4.05 -10.82
CA CYS A 324 8.80 3.79 -9.81
C CYS A 324 8.43 2.66 -8.83
N GLY A 325 7.15 2.32 -8.73
CA GLY A 325 6.64 1.29 -7.83
C GLY A 325 7.08 1.53 -6.39
N SER A 326 7.50 0.44 -5.75
CA SER A 326 8.14 0.43 -4.43
C SER A 326 9.63 0.10 -4.50
N SER A 327 10.24 0.28 -5.67
CA SER A 327 11.62 -0.08 -5.95
C SER A 327 12.61 0.74 -5.11
N ARG A 328 13.75 0.14 -4.77
CA ARG A 328 14.85 0.83 -4.10
C ARG A 328 15.58 1.83 -4.99
N ILE A 329 15.33 1.81 -6.28
CA ILE A 329 15.89 2.77 -7.24
C ILE A 329 15.55 4.19 -6.82
N ILE A 330 14.29 4.44 -6.39
CA ILE A 330 13.84 5.75 -5.94
C ILE A 330 14.69 6.33 -4.80
N GLY A 331 15.22 5.50 -3.92
CA GLY A 331 16.10 5.92 -2.81
C GLY A 331 17.58 5.99 -3.16
N ALA A 332 17.97 5.56 -4.36
CA ALA A 332 19.38 5.48 -4.76
C ALA A 332 19.94 6.82 -5.27
N ILE A 333 19.08 7.69 -5.80
CA ILE A 333 19.48 8.98 -6.39
C ILE A 333 18.82 10.10 -5.57
N PRO A 334 19.59 10.91 -4.84
CA PRO A 334 19.06 12.03 -4.07
C PRO A 334 18.31 13.03 -4.97
N GLY A 335 17.14 13.47 -4.53
CA GLY A 335 16.33 14.45 -5.27
C GLY A 335 15.51 13.88 -6.44
N MET A 336 15.64 12.58 -6.77
CA MET A 336 14.80 11.92 -7.77
C MET A 336 13.32 12.08 -7.44
N ILE A 337 12.50 12.30 -8.46
CA ILE A 337 11.04 12.29 -8.35
C ILE A 337 10.53 10.94 -8.82
N GLY A 338 9.72 10.27 -8.00
CA GLY A 338 9.03 9.04 -8.39
C GLY A 338 7.58 9.31 -8.79
N LEU A 339 7.17 8.76 -9.93
CA LEU A 339 5.77 8.77 -10.36
C LEU A 339 5.26 7.34 -10.53
N ASP A 340 4.08 7.07 -10.01
CA ASP A 340 3.40 5.78 -10.21
C ASP A 340 1.88 5.94 -10.23
N ILE A 341 1.20 5.02 -10.91
CA ILE A 341 -0.26 4.94 -10.96
C ILE A 341 -0.83 4.24 -9.71
N GLN A 342 -0.01 3.51 -8.97
CA GLN A 342 -0.42 2.72 -7.81
C GLN A 342 -0.08 3.45 -6.51
N LEU A 343 -1.06 4.18 -5.95
CA LEU A 343 -0.87 4.97 -4.74
C LEU A 343 -0.34 4.16 -3.55
N HIS A 344 -0.75 2.89 -3.41
CA HIS A 344 -0.27 2.04 -2.31
C HIS A 344 1.24 1.77 -2.38
N LYS A 345 1.83 1.64 -3.58
CA LYS A 345 3.28 1.52 -3.75
C LYS A 345 4.01 2.81 -3.40
N LEU A 346 3.45 3.96 -3.80
CA LEU A 346 3.99 5.26 -3.42
C LEU A 346 3.93 5.51 -1.91
N ARG A 347 2.86 5.09 -1.23
CA ARG A 347 2.78 5.14 0.24
C ARG A 347 3.95 4.40 0.89
N TYR A 348 4.31 3.24 0.38
CA TYR A 348 5.48 2.51 0.85
C TYR A 348 6.79 3.23 0.50
N ALA A 349 6.92 3.78 -0.71
CA ALA A 349 8.11 4.46 -1.20
C ALA A 349 8.44 5.75 -0.44
N ARG A 350 7.47 6.36 0.30
CA ARG A 350 7.70 7.52 1.19
C ARG A 350 8.88 7.33 2.15
N ARG A 351 9.22 6.08 2.52
CA ARG A 351 10.36 5.75 3.39
C ARG A 351 11.71 6.17 2.85
N TYR A 352 11.83 6.35 1.54
CA TYR A 352 13.09 6.77 0.90
C TYR A 352 13.31 8.27 0.95
N GLY A 353 12.31 9.07 1.37
CA GLY A 353 12.44 10.52 1.54
C GLY A 353 12.38 11.32 0.26
N ASN A 354 12.23 10.69 -0.90
CA ASN A 354 12.16 11.34 -2.20
C ASN A 354 10.74 11.90 -2.48
N ALA A 355 10.67 12.83 -3.40
CA ALA A 355 9.42 13.38 -3.87
C ALA A 355 8.63 12.34 -4.67
N LEU A 356 7.32 12.22 -4.42
CA LEU A 356 6.45 11.23 -5.03
C LEU A 356 5.23 11.89 -5.64
N VAL A 357 4.77 11.37 -6.79
CA VAL A 357 3.63 11.86 -7.55
C VAL A 357 2.74 10.69 -7.96
N HIS A 358 1.47 10.74 -7.62
CA HIS A 358 0.47 9.78 -8.08
C HIS A 358 -0.09 10.25 -9.41
N GLY A 359 0.31 9.58 -10.50
CA GLY A 359 0.01 10.02 -11.86
C GLY A 359 0.14 8.90 -12.88
N SER A 360 -0.22 9.22 -14.13
CA SER A 360 -0.19 8.29 -15.25
C SER A 360 0.92 8.66 -16.24
N ILE A 361 1.58 7.65 -16.82
CA ILE A 361 2.53 7.83 -17.93
C ILE A 361 1.88 8.47 -19.17
N PHE A 362 0.55 8.36 -19.30
CA PHE A 362 -0.18 8.94 -20.43
C PHE A 362 -0.35 10.46 -20.35
N GLU A 363 -0.19 11.04 -19.16
CA GLU A 363 -0.36 12.47 -18.89
C GLU A 363 0.55 12.86 -17.74
N LEU A 364 1.85 13.01 -18.01
CA LEU A 364 2.84 13.36 -16.99
C LEU A 364 2.63 14.80 -16.48
N PRO A 365 2.46 15.03 -15.18
CA PRO A 365 2.19 16.35 -14.62
C PRO A 365 3.44 17.20 -14.45
N PHE A 366 4.31 17.22 -15.47
CA PHE A 366 5.57 17.96 -15.47
C PHE A 366 5.69 18.84 -16.72
N ALA A 367 6.37 19.96 -16.58
CA ALA A 367 6.64 20.86 -17.69
C ALA A 367 7.56 20.21 -18.75
N ASN A 368 7.53 20.73 -19.97
CA ASN A 368 8.39 20.28 -21.05
C ASN A 368 9.87 20.48 -20.69
N GLY A 369 10.71 19.47 -20.95
CA GLY A 369 12.15 19.60 -20.75
C GLY A 369 12.56 19.85 -19.30
N SER A 370 11.87 19.26 -18.33
CA SER A 370 12.15 19.42 -16.91
C SER A 370 13.30 18.54 -16.41
N PHE A 371 13.53 17.39 -17.06
CA PHE A 371 14.45 16.38 -16.56
C PHE A 371 15.65 16.18 -17.46
N ASP A 372 16.83 15.98 -16.88
CA ASP A 372 18.03 15.56 -17.60
C ASP A 372 18.14 14.04 -17.73
N CYS A 373 17.42 13.28 -16.86
CA CYS A 373 17.29 11.83 -16.94
C CYS A 373 15.85 11.40 -16.61
N VAL A 374 15.30 10.52 -17.45
CA VAL A 374 14.01 9.84 -17.21
C VAL A 374 14.26 8.35 -17.20
N ILE A 375 13.80 7.69 -16.14
CA ILE A 375 13.80 6.23 -16.00
C ILE A 375 12.37 5.75 -16.25
N CYS A 376 12.22 4.68 -17.05
CA CYS A 376 10.96 3.98 -17.25
C CYS A 376 11.29 2.49 -17.43
N SER A 377 11.18 1.73 -16.35
CA SER A 377 11.58 0.30 -16.36
C SER A 377 10.44 -0.57 -15.86
N GLU A 378 10.12 -1.63 -16.62
CA GLU A 378 9.02 -2.56 -16.35
C GLU A 378 7.65 -1.84 -16.29
N VAL A 379 7.37 -1.00 -17.27
CA VAL A 379 6.12 -0.24 -17.38
C VAL A 379 5.46 -0.41 -18.73
N VAL A 380 6.23 -0.25 -19.82
CA VAL A 380 5.67 -0.18 -21.18
C VAL A 380 5.03 -1.48 -21.65
N GLU A 381 5.46 -2.62 -21.13
CA GLU A 381 4.87 -3.94 -21.38
C GLU A 381 3.48 -4.13 -20.76
N HIS A 382 3.16 -3.35 -19.70
CA HIS A 382 1.87 -3.41 -18.99
C HIS A 382 0.80 -2.51 -19.59
N ILE A 383 1.13 -1.74 -20.61
CA ILE A 383 0.20 -0.82 -21.28
C ILE A 383 0.07 -1.19 -22.75
N PRO A 384 -1.08 -0.86 -23.40
CA PRO A 384 -1.21 -1.02 -24.85
C PRO A 384 -0.10 -0.27 -25.60
N ALA A 385 0.32 -0.82 -26.74
CA ALA A 385 1.31 -0.21 -27.62
C ALA A 385 0.74 1.08 -28.25
N LEU A 386 0.88 2.19 -27.55
CA LEU A 386 0.43 3.53 -27.94
C LEU A 386 1.61 4.49 -28.03
N GLU A 387 1.49 5.50 -28.87
CA GLU A 387 2.54 6.52 -29.04
C GLU A 387 2.63 7.48 -27.84
N LYS A 388 1.48 7.82 -27.25
CA LYS A 388 1.37 8.85 -26.20
C LYS A 388 2.31 8.67 -25.01
N PRO A 389 2.54 7.48 -24.42
CA PRO A 389 3.51 7.29 -23.36
C PRO A 389 4.93 7.70 -23.75
N PHE A 390 5.37 7.31 -24.95
CA PHE A 390 6.71 7.67 -25.43
C PHE A 390 6.83 9.15 -25.76
N ASP A 391 5.77 9.79 -26.26
CA ASP A 391 5.70 11.22 -26.51
C ASP A 391 5.79 12.00 -25.18
N GLU A 392 5.13 11.55 -24.13
CA GLU A 392 5.20 12.15 -22.80
C GLU A 392 6.60 12.01 -22.17
N LEU A 393 7.23 10.81 -22.26
CA LEU A 393 8.61 10.60 -21.82
C LEU A 393 9.57 11.54 -22.57
N ALA A 394 9.40 11.66 -23.89
CA ALA A 394 10.19 12.58 -24.69
C ALA A 394 9.91 14.05 -24.34
N ARG A 395 8.66 14.43 -24.09
CA ARG A 395 8.24 15.80 -23.77
C ARG A 395 8.91 16.33 -22.52
N VAL A 396 8.89 15.56 -21.44
CA VAL A 396 9.44 15.97 -20.14
C VAL A 396 10.96 15.94 -20.08
N LEU A 397 11.61 15.23 -20.99
CA LEU A 397 13.06 15.11 -21.07
C LEU A 397 13.66 16.34 -21.80
N LYS A 398 14.73 16.90 -21.25
CA LYS A 398 15.54 17.96 -21.89
C LYS A 398 16.15 17.45 -23.20
N THR A 399 16.38 18.34 -24.17
CA THR A 399 17.20 17.99 -25.34
C THR A 399 18.61 17.62 -24.89
N GLY A 400 19.15 16.53 -25.39
CA GLY A 400 20.41 15.94 -24.92
C GLY A 400 20.30 15.14 -23.63
N GLY A 401 19.12 15.13 -22.98
CA GLY A 401 18.83 14.31 -21.80
C GLY A 401 18.74 12.82 -22.10
N ARG A 402 18.85 12.01 -21.05
CA ARG A 402 18.91 10.54 -21.15
C ARG A 402 17.58 9.89 -20.76
N LEU A 403 17.08 8.98 -21.61
CA LEU A 403 16.01 8.06 -21.27
C LEU A 403 16.61 6.66 -20.99
N ILE A 404 16.33 6.11 -19.82
CA ILE A 404 16.65 4.73 -19.44
C ILE A 404 15.37 3.94 -19.52
N LEU A 405 15.24 3.07 -20.53
CA LEU A 405 14.02 2.29 -20.78
C LEU A 405 14.31 0.81 -20.58
N GLY A 406 13.68 0.20 -19.57
CA GLY A 406 13.79 -1.23 -19.25
C GLY A 406 12.52 -1.98 -19.60
N THR A 407 12.62 -3.12 -20.29
CA THR A 407 11.50 -4.01 -20.59
C THR A 407 12.01 -5.40 -20.99
N PRO A 408 11.21 -6.48 -20.81
CA PRO A 408 11.56 -7.80 -21.30
C PRO A 408 11.80 -7.85 -22.81
N ASP A 409 12.78 -8.67 -23.24
CA ASP A 409 13.02 -8.98 -24.66
C ASP A 409 12.35 -10.31 -25.02
N TYR A 410 11.20 -10.24 -25.69
CA TYR A 410 10.40 -11.41 -26.06
C TYR A 410 11.01 -12.28 -27.18
N ASP A 411 12.07 -11.83 -27.87
CA ASP A 411 12.87 -12.69 -28.75
C ASP A 411 13.75 -13.67 -27.98
N ARG A 412 13.98 -13.41 -26.69
CA ARG A 412 14.82 -14.27 -25.87
C ARG A 412 14.03 -15.43 -25.29
N TRP A 413 14.34 -16.67 -25.68
CA TRP A 413 13.69 -17.88 -25.16
C TRP A 413 13.78 -17.99 -23.62
N ARG A 414 14.87 -17.46 -23.03
CA ARG A 414 15.08 -17.43 -21.57
C ARG A 414 13.98 -16.64 -20.86
N TRP A 415 13.55 -15.52 -21.46
CA TRP A 415 12.43 -14.74 -20.89
C TRP A 415 11.13 -15.55 -20.91
N ARG A 416 10.75 -16.10 -22.05
CA ARG A 416 9.54 -16.91 -22.20
C ARG A 416 9.51 -18.11 -21.25
N ALA A 417 10.66 -18.78 -21.06
CA ALA A 417 10.79 -19.88 -20.11
C ALA A 417 10.64 -19.40 -18.65
N LEU A 418 11.22 -18.24 -18.30
CA LEU A 418 11.11 -17.64 -16.98
C LEU A 418 9.68 -17.20 -16.66
N GLU A 419 9.03 -16.52 -17.59
CA GLU A 419 7.62 -16.07 -17.48
C GLU A 419 6.68 -17.25 -17.27
N TRP A 420 6.83 -18.32 -18.09
CA TRP A 420 6.06 -19.55 -17.91
C TRP A 420 6.26 -20.20 -16.54
N LEU A 421 7.50 -20.26 -16.06
CA LEU A 421 7.82 -20.81 -14.73
C LEU A 421 7.22 -19.94 -13.63
N TYR A 422 7.34 -18.63 -13.73
CA TYR A 422 6.82 -17.67 -12.75
C TYR A 422 5.31 -17.70 -12.68
N GLY A 423 4.59 -17.77 -13.80
CA GLY A 423 3.13 -17.88 -13.86
C GLY A 423 2.61 -19.12 -13.13
N ARG A 424 3.40 -20.22 -13.09
CA ARG A 424 3.03 -21.43 -12.34
C ARG A 424 3.38 -21.41 -10.86
N LEU A 425 4.51 -20.80 -10.50
CA LEU A 425 5.04 -20.82 -9.13
C LEU A 425 4.56 -19.64 -8.28
N SER A 426 4.22 -18.54 -8.91
CA SER A 426 3.80 -17.30 -8.24
C SER A 426 2.52 -16.75 -8.87
N PRO A 427 1.36 -17.40 -8.67
CA PRO A 427 0.09 -16.90 -9.17
C PRO A 427 -0.20 -15.52 -8.54
N GLY A 428 -0.47 -14.51 -9.40
CA GLY A 428 -0.64 -13.10 -8.99
C GLY A 428 0.65 -12.26 -9.09
N GLY A 429 1.71 -12.81 -9.71
CA GLY A 429 2.88 -12.04 -10.15
C GLY A 429 2.63 -11.37 -11.51
N TYR A 430 3.63 -10.63 -12.00
CA TYR A 430 3.54 -9.84 -13.24
C TYR A 430 3.35 -10.67 -14.54
N ALA A 431 3.53 -12.00 -14.51
CA ALA A 431 3.53 -12.84 -15.72
C ALA A 431 2.24 -12.76 -16.55
N ASP A 432 1.08 -12.52 -15.92
CA ASP A 432 -0.22 -12.44 -16.59
C ASP A 432 -0.59 -10.99 -16.99
N GLU A 433 0.25 -9.99 -16.69
CA GLU A 433 -0.04 -8.57 -16.87
C GLU A 433 0.69 -7.95 -18.08
N HIS A 434 1.55 -8.70 -18.77
CA HIS A 434 2.22 -8.20 -19.96
C HIS A 434 1.28 -8.18 -21.15
N ILE A 435 0.82 -6.98 -21.53
CA ILE A 435 -0.10 -6.76 -22.64
C ILE A 435 0.66 -6.60 -23.95
N THR A 436 1.84 -5.94 -23.91
CA THR A 436 2.66 -5.64 -25.07
C THR A 436 4.00 -6.35 -25.00
N HIS A 437 4.33 -7.10 -26.04
CA HIS A 437 5.54 -7.88 -26.14
C HIS A 437 6.57 -7.14 -27.01
N TYR A 438 7.51 -6.49 -26.36
CA TYR A 438 8.61 -5.81 -27.05
C TYR A 438 9.77 -6.73 -27.35
N THR A 439 10.45 -6.46 -28.47
CA THR A 439 11.72 -7.08 -28.83
C THR A 439 12.72 -5.98 -29.13
N ARG A 440 14.02 -6.28 -29.04
CA ARG A 440 15.03 -5.32 -29.44
C ARG A 440 14.87 -4.89 -30.91
N ALA A 441 14.43 -5.81 -31.76
CA ALA A 441 14.26 -5.58 -33.20
C ALA A 441 13.13 -4.62 -33.54
N ASN A 442 12.01 -4.63 -32.76
CA ASN A 442 10.90 -3.73 -33.00
C ASN A 442 10.99 -2.41 -32.23
N LEU A 443 11.46 -2.47 -30.97
CA LEU A 443 11.49 -1.29 -30.10
C LEU A 443 12.65 -0.32 -30.46
N GLY A 444 13.82 -0.84 -30.84
CA GLY A 444 14.98 -0.02 -31.19
C GLY A 444 14.69 0.97 -32.32
N PRO A 445 14.27 0.52 -33.53
CA PRO A 445 13.91 1.38 -34.66
C PRO A 445 12.77 2.34 -34.32
N TYR A 446 11.77 1.90 -33.54
CA TYR A 446 10.67 2.74 -33.08
C TYR A 446 11.16 3.92 -32.24
N LEU A 447 12.06 3.70 -31.26
CA LEU A 447 12.64 4.74 -30.42
C LEU A 447 13.51 5.70 -31.24
N GLN A 448 14.25 5.21 -32.23
CA GLN A 448 15.01 6.07 -33.15
C GLN A 448 14.09 6.98 -33.97
N GLY A 449 12.95 6.44 -34.46
CA GLY A 449 11.91 7.23 -35.12
C GLY A 449 11.25 8.28 -34.23
N LYS A 450 11.27 8.09 -32.90
CA LYS A 450 10.82 9.07 -31.90
C LYS A 450 11.90 10.11 -31.52
N GLY A 451 13.03 10.16 -32.22
CA GLY A 451 14.08 11.15 -32.02
C GLY A 451 15.08 10.81 -30.91
N PHE A 452 15.23 9.53 -30.59
CA PHE A 452 16.25 9.05 -29.66
C PHE A 452 17.43 8.39 -30.39
N ALA A 453 18.65 8.68 -29.93
CA ALA A 453 19.84 7.91 -30.28
C ALA A 453 20.04 6.80 -29.25
N ILE A 454 20.26 5.56 -29.70
CA ILE A 454 20.58 4.43 -28.83
C ILE A 454 22.08 4.53 -28.51
N GLU A 455 22.42 4.84 -27.25
CA GLU A 455 23.81 4.85 -26.77
C GLU A 455 24.29 3.45 -26.35
N GLY A 456 23.37 2.62 -25.87
CA GLY A 456 23.68 1.26 -25.47
C GLY A 456 22.43 0.44 -25.12
N VAL A 457 22.60 -0.88 -25.08
CA VAL A 457 21.57 -1.82 -24.58
C VAL A 457 22.27 -2.84 -23.69
N GLU A 458 21.92 -2.83 -22.41
CA GLU A 458 22.38 -3.81 -21.43
C GLU A 458 21.32 -4.88 -21.21
N TYR A 459 21.75 -6.06 -20.75
CA TYR A 459 20.83 -7.16 -20.45
C TYR A 459 20.98 -7.66 -19.02
N VAL A 460 19.90 -7.66 -18.27
CA VAL A 460 19.81 -8.36 -16.98
C VAL A 460 19.38 -9.80 -17.22
N GLY A 461 20.13 -10.76 -16.69
CA GLY A 461 19.85 -12.19 -16.87
C GLY A 461 19.84 -12.66 -18.33
N GLY A 462 20.34 -11.84 -19.25
CA GLY A 462 20.37 -12.11 -20.68
C GLY A 462 19.01 -12.03 -21.39
N SER A 463 17.97 -11.46 -20.74
CA SER A 463 16.62 -11.42 -21.31
C SER A 463 15.79 -10.18 -20.99
N GLU A 464 16.10 -9.43 -19.95
CA GLU A 464 15.53 -8.08 -19.74
C GLU A 464 16.48 -7.07 -20.37
N MET A 465 16.02 -6.30 -21.36
CA MET A 465 16.80 -5.28 -22.04
C MET A 465 16.62 -3.91 -21.39
N ILE A 466 17.72 -3.22 -21.15
CA ILE A 466 17.75 -1.86 -20.64
C ILE A 466 18.46 -0.99 -21.69
N PHE A 467 17.68 -0.12 -22.31
CA PHE A 467 18.19 0.86 -23.27
C PHE A 467 18.71 2.10 -22.55
N SER A 468 19.88 2.58 -22.94
CA SER A 468 20.35 3.95 -22.70
C SER A 468 20.15 4.74 -23.98
N LEU A 469 19.31 5.78 -23.89
CA LEU A 469 18.84 6.56 -25.04
C LEU A 469 19.12 8.05 -24.80
N LYS A 470 19.62 8.74 -25.82
CA LYS A 470 19.82 10.20 -25.79
C LYS A 470 18.79 10.90 -26.68
N LYS A 471 18.08 11.90 -26.15
CA LYS A 471 17.15 12.71 -26.93
C LYS A 471 17.89 13.68 -27.84
N LEU A 472 17.70 13.57 -29.17
CA LEU A 472 18.43 14.33 -30.20
C LEU A 472 17.83 15.71 -30.53
N GLY A 473 16.55 15.93 -30.27
CA GLY A 473 15.85 17.17 -30.63
C GLY A 473 14.38 16.95 -30.92
N PRO A 474 13.65 17.93 -31.49
CA PRO A 474 12.25 17.77 -31.84
C PRO A 474 12.07 16.60 -32.84
N MET A 475 11.02 15.81 -32.63
CA MET A 475 10.72 14.62 -33.42
C MET A 475 10.59 14.91 -34.90
N VAL A 476 11.28 14.15 -35.73
CA VAL A 476 11.06 14.09 -37.17
C VAL A 476 10.04 12.99 -37.42
N SER A 477 8.90 13.35 -38.02
CA SER A 477 7.72 12.54 -38.42
C SER A 477 7.57 11.05 -38.06
N PRO A 478 6.37 10.57 -37.70
CA PRO A 478 6.16 9.36 -36.92
C PRO A 478 6.33 8.07 -37.76
N VAL A 479 7.13 7.16 -37.25
CA VAL A 479 6.97 5.72 -37.55
C VAL A 479 5.79 5.22 -36.72
N SER A 480 4.70 4.83 -37.39
CA SER A 480 3.43 4.43 -36.74
C SER A 480 3.64 3.23 -35.79
N ALA A 481 3.08 3.33 -34.58
CA ALA A 481 3.04 2.24 -33.58
C ALA A 481 2.38 0.94 -34.11
N ARG A 482 1.68 0.98 -35.23
CA ARG A 482 1.03 -0.19 -35.87
C ARG A 482 2.02 -1.30 -36.24
N SER A 483 3.30 -1.00 -36.47
CA SER A 483 4.34 -2.00 -36.76
C SER A 483 4.66 -2.89 -35.55
N VAL A 484 4.28 -2.52 -34.35
CA VAL A 484 4.52 -3.30 -33.12
C VAL A 484 3.41 -4.33 -32.86
N GLN A 485 2.16 -4.08 -33.36
CA GLN A 485 1.00 -4.93 -33.11
C GLN A 485 0.90 -6.18 -34.01
N THR A 486 1.62 -6.24 -35.13
CA THR A 486 1.48 -7.35 -36.09
C THR A 486 2.04 -8.69 -35.61
N ALA A 487 2.85 -8.73 -34.58
CA ALA A 487 3.37 -9.99 -34.00
C ALA A 487 2.32 -10.74 -33.12
N HIS A 488 1.24 -10.07 -32.67
CA HIS A 488 0.30 -10.63 -31.69
C HIS A 488 -0.77 -11.60 -32.29
N ARG A 489 -0.97 -11.63 -33.62
CA ARG A 489 -2.01 -12.47 -34.24
C ARG A 489 -1.57 -13.87 -34.66
N ALA A 490 -0.27 -14.12 -34.77
CA ALA A 490 0.23 -15.40 -35.28
C ALA A 490 0.30 -16.54 -34.23
N ASP A 491 0.42 -16.23 -32.93
CA ASP A 491 0.65 -17.24 -31.90
C ASP A 491 -0.60 -17.77 -31.17
N ARG A 492 -1.81 -17.30 -31.52
CA ARG A 492 -3.08 -17.79 -30.92
C ARG A 492 -3.85 -18.80 -31.77
N ALA A 493 -3.29 -19.26 -32.88
CA ALA A 493 -3.87 -20.33 -33.68
C ALA A 493 -3.13 -21.65 -33.42
N ALA A 494 -3.32 -22.27 -32.26
CA ALA A 494 -3.06 -23.69 -32.04
C ALA A 494 -4.39 -24.40 -31.84
N PRO A 495 -4.62 -25.58 -32.45
CA PRO A 495 -5.94 -26.18 -32.60
C PRO A 495 -6.42 -26.83 -31.28
N ALA A 496 -7.74 -26.71 -31.08
CA ALA A 496 -8.44 -27.61 -30.20
C ALA A 496 -8.44 -29.03 -30.83
N ALA A 497 -7.88 -29.97 -30.11
CA ALA A 497 -8.14 -31.40 -30.19
C ALA A 497 -7.89 -32.01 -28.82
#